data_fe8188316ca987d582919caaefa624ba
#
_entry.id   fe8188316ca987d582919caaefa624ba
#
_cell.length_a   1.000
_cell.length_b   1.000
_cell.length_c   1.000
_cell.angle_alpha   90.00
_cell.angle_beta   90.00
_cell.angle_gamma   90.00
#
_symmetry.space_group_name_H-M   'P 1'
#
loop_
_entity.id
_entity.type
_entity.pdbx_description
1 polymer ?
#
loop_
_entity_poly.entity_id
_entity_poly.type
_entity_poly.pdbx_seq_one_letter_code
_entity_poly.pdbx_strand_id
1 'polypeptide(L)'
;SRDGFVETIVFNTALMRRRIRDEHLIMEMTEAGQTSRTDIAICYMSDRVDKELLANVKSRIESLHIDDLKMNQQTLAEAMFKRKWFNPFPKFKFTERPDTAVACLLEGKVIILVDNSPSAMILPTSILDMIEEANDYYFPTVTGMYLKVSRAIITILTVFMTPVYLMNPSWIPSMFEFTAVRDVINVPLVLQFLILELCIDGLRLAALNTPSMLSTPLSVIAGLVLGEFAVQSGWFNSEVMLYMAFVAVANYTQPNFEMGYALKFMRLILLVLTAVLDWIGFLLGCLFILCFLIFNKTLSGRNYLNIKLN
;
A
#
# COMPACT_ATOMS: atom_id res chain seq x y z
N SER A 1 -9.18 -0.67 19.25
CA SER A 1 -10.11 0.41 19.58
C SER A 1 -11.45 0.17 18.89
N ARG A 2 -12.57 0.52 19.56
CA ARG A 2 -13.91 0.47 18.93
C ARG A 2 -14.34 1.81 18.36
N ASP A 3 -13.61 2.89 18.67
CA ASP A 3 -13.86 4.22 18.11
C ASP A 3 -13.25 4.31 16.71
N GLY A 4 -14.05 4.73 15.75
CA GLY A 4 -13.62 5.08 14.38
C GLY A 4 -13.92 6.54 14.09
N PHE A 5 -13.24 7.10 13.08
CA PHE A 5 -13.66 8.36 12.51
C PHE A 5 -15.02 8.20 11.80
N VAL A 6 -15.79 9.27 11.80
CA VAL A 6 -17.11 9.35 11.16
C VAL A 6 -17.08 10.44 10.08
N GLU A 7 -18.17 10.60 9.34
CA GLU A 7 -18.23 11.59 8.25
C GLU A 7 -18.24 13.05 8.75
N THR A 8 -18.53 13.30 10.02
CA THR A 8 -18.65 14.65 10.58
C THR A 8 -17.33 15.15 11.16
N ILE A 9 -16.75 16.19 10.60
CA ILE A 9 -15.45 16.75 10.98
C ILE A 9 -15.41 17.22 12.43
N VAL A 10 -16.49 17.81 12.93
CA VAL A 10 -16.60 18.30 14.32
C VAL A 10 -16.45 17.14 15.31
N PHE A 11 -17.08 16.00 15.02
CA PHE A 11 -16.95 14.83 15.85
C PHE A 11 -15.53 14.25 15.80
N ASN A 12 -14.93 14.22 14.61
CA ASN A 12 -13.57 13.71 14.41
C ASN A 12 -12.51 14.56 15.14
N THR A 13 -12.63 15.88 15.10
CA THR A 13 -11.75 16.77 15.87
C THR A 13 -11.93 16.61 17.37
N ALA A 14 -13.17 16.42 17.84
CA ALA A 14 -13.46 16.15 19.25
C ALA A 14 -12.88 14.80 19.72
N LEU A 15 -12.92 13.75 18.88
CA LEU A 15 -12.28 12.46 19.18
C LEU A 15 -10.77 12.61 19.38
N MET A 16 -10.11 13.39 18.54
CA MET A 16 -8.66 13.63 18.65
C MET A 16 -8.34 14.47 19.89
N ARG A 17 -9.11 15.55 20.16
CA ARG A 17 -8.93 16.40 21.34
C ARG A 17 -9.17 15.63 22.64
N ARG A 18 -10.12 14.69 22.67
CA ARG A 18 -10.37 13.83 23.82
C ARG A 18 -9.15 12.96 24.18
N ARG A 19 -8.37 12.53 23.16
CA ARG A 19 -7.21 11.66 23.34
C ARG A 19 -5.92 12.43 23.64
N ILE A 20 -5.77 13.64 23.08
CA ILE A 20 -4.65 14.54 23.36
C ILE A 20 -5.19 15.78 24.07
N ARG A 21 -4.91 15.86 25.37
CA ARG A 21 -5.31 16.99 26.24
C ARG A 21 -4.16 17.95 26.46
N ASP A 22 -3.42 18.21 25.39
CA ASP A 22 -2.22 19.06 25.39
C ASP A 22 -2.55 20.38 24.68
N GLU A 23 -2.06 21.50 25.19
CA GLU A 23 -2.22 22.83 24.61
C GLU A 23 -1.47 22.99 23.27
N HIS A 24 -0.42 22.19 23.06
CA HIS A 24 0.35 22.17 21.83
C HIS A 24 -0.41 21.53 20.64
N LEU A 25 -1.54 20.83 20.91
CA LEU A 25 -2.39 20.32 19.83
C LEU A 25 -3.18 21.47 19.19
N ILE A 26 -2.81 21.82 17.97
CA ILE A 26 -3.49 22.83 17.16
C ILE A 26 -4.34 22.13 16.10
N MET A 27 -5.55 22.64 15.92
CA MET A 27 -6.49 22.24 14.88
C MET A 27 -6.96 23.47 14.15
N GLU A 28 -6.41 23.72 12.97
CA GLU A 28 -6.76 24.87 12.15
C GLU A 28 -7.84 24.47 11.15
N MET A 29 -8.94 25.22 11.15
CA MET A 29 -10.02 25.02 10.19
C MET A 29 -9.77 25.86 8.96
N THR A 30 -9.98 25.27 7.80
CA THR A 30 -9.94 25.89 6.48
C THR A 30 -10.99 25.27 5.58
N GLU A 31 -11.25 25.86 4.45
CA GLU A 31 -12.21 25.36 3.46
C GLU A 31 -11.50 25.09 2.13
N ALA A 32 -11.99 24.11 1.37
CA ALA A 32 -11.58 23.89 -0.01
C ALA A 32 -12.77 23.61 -0.93
N GLY A 33 -12.60 23.96 -2.21
CA GLY A 33 -13.65 23.91 -3.22
C GLY A 33 -14.43 25.21 -3.32
N GLN A 34 -14.60 25.72 -4.54
CA GLN A 34 -15.34 26.95 -4.78
C GLN A 34 -16.85 26.79 -4.56
N THR A 35 -17.37 25.65 -4.98
CA THR A 35 -18.79 25.31 -4.90
C THR A 35 -19.11 24.51 -3.65
N SER A 36 -18.31 23.48 -3.33
CA SER A 36 -18.57 22.58 -2.19
C SER A 36 -18.24 23.19 -0.84
N ARG A 37 -17.28 24.13 -0.76
CA ARG A 37 -16.78 24.76 0.48
C ARG A 37 -16.65 23.74 1.62
N THR A 38 -15.97 22.63 1.31
CA THR A 38 -15.82 21.52 2.25
C THR A 38 -14.86 21.92 3.36
N ASP A 39 -15.26 21.75 4.60
CA ASP A 39 -14.45 22.01 5.78
C ASP A 39 -13.27 21.03 5.86
N ILE A 40 -12.10 21.57 6.17
CA ILE A 40 -10.86 20.84 6.36
C ILE A 40 -10.24 21.25 7.70
N ALA A 41 -9.85 20.28 8.53
CA ALA A 41 -9.08 20.53 9.72
C ALA A 41 -7.64 20.04 9.56
N ILE A 42 -6.67 20.94 9.70
CA ILE A 42 -5.25 20.65 9.72
C ILE A 42 -4.83 20.51 11.17
N CYS A 43 -4.50 19.28 11.60
CA CYS A 43 -4.17 18.96 12.98
C CYS A 43 -2.68 18.67 13.11
N TYR A 44 -2.02 19.27 14.08
CA TYR A 44 -0.58 19.08 14.33
C TYR A 44 -0.20 19.45 15.76
N MET A 45 0.95 18.94 16.22
CA MET A 45 1.57 19.35 17.49
C MET A 45 2.55 20.50 17.23
N SER A 46 2.31 21.67 17.82
CA SER A 46 3.11 22.89 17.55
C SER A 46 4.57 22.78 18.00
N ASP A 47 4.87 21.93 19.00
CA ASP A 47 6.19 21.66 19.54
C ASP A 47 6.99 20.62 18.74
N ARG A 48 6.36 19.81 17.89
CA ARG A 48 6.97 18.65 17.22
C ARG A 48 6.89 18.70 15.69
N VAL A 49 5.98 19.47 15.14
CA VAL A 49 5.75 19.53 13.69
C VAL A 49 6.93 20.14 12.96
N ASP A 50 7.26 19.59 11.81
CA ASP A 50 8.19 20.23 10.86
C ASP A 50 7.49 21.44 10.24
N LYS A 51 8.01 22.64 10.59
CA LYS A 51 7.41 23.93 10.19
C LYS A 51 7.43 24.15 8.67
N GLU A 52 8.46 23.65 7.99
CA GLU A 52 8.57 23.74 6.53
C GLU A 52 7.50 22.86 5.86
N LEU A 53 7.32 21.63 6.35
CA LEU A 53 6.24 20.74 5.90
C LEU A 53 4.87 21.38 6.13
N LEU A 54 4.62 21.94 7.33
CA LEU A 54 3.33 22.56 7.66
C LEU A 54 3.02 23.74 6.74
N ALA A 55 4.01 24.63 6.51
CA ALA A 55 3.87 25.76 5.60
C ALA A 55 3.55 25.28 4.15
N ASN A 56 4.24 24.23 3.70
CA ASN A 56 4.00 23.63 2.40
C ASN A 56 2.58 23.05 2.26
N VAL A 57 2.09 22.35 3.30
CA VAL A 57 0.73 21.79 3.34
C VAL A 57 -0.30 22.92 3.26
N LYS A 58 -0.18 23.96 4.10
CA LYS A 58 -1.10 25.09 4.12
C LYS A 58 -1.13 25.83 2.77
N SER A 59 0.04 26.18 2.24
CA SER A 59 0.15 26.87 0.94
C SER A 59 -0.48 26.05 -0.20
N ARG A 60 -0.33 24.73 -0.17
CA ARG A 60 -0.96 23.86 -1.18
C ARG A 60 -2.48 23.85 -1.04
N ILE A 61 -3.02 23.75 0.17
CA ILE A 61 -4.48 23.77 0.38
C ILE A 61 -5.05 25.14 -0.04
N GLU A 62 -4.41 26.25 0.34
CA GLU A 62 -4.83 27.60 -0.04
C GLU A 62 -4.75 27.87 -1.56
N SER A 63 -3.77 27.25 -2.24
CA SER A 63 -3.59 27.40 -3.69
C SER A 63 -4.50 26.49 -4.52
N LEU A 64 -5.35 25.67 -3.90
CA LEU A 64 -6.26 24.78 -4.62
C LEU A 64 -7.37 25.57 -5.32
N HIS A 65 -7.34 25.55 -6.64
CA HIS A 65 -8.44 26.04 -7.49
C HIS A 65 -9.25 24.83 -7.98
N ILE A 66 -10.09 24.28 -7.10
CA ILE A 66 -10.97 23.15 -7.38
C ILE A 66 -12.41 23.61 -7.24
N ASP A 67 -13.25 23.27 -8.20
CA ASP A 67 -14.67 23.64 -8.14
C ASP A 67 -15.40 22.84 -7.06
N ASP A 68 -15.08 21.54 -6.95
CA ASP A 68 -15.78 20.61 -6.06
C ASP A 68 -14.85 19.46 -5.59
N LEU A 69 -15.00 19.06 -4.33
CA LEU A 69 -14.33 17.90 -3.73
C LEU A 69 -15.22 16.65 -3.87
N LYS A 70 -15.39 16.13 -5.09
CA LYS A 70 -16.32 15.01 -5.40
C LYS A 70 -16.08 13.75 -4.58
N MET A 71 -14.83 13.40 -4.35
CA MET A 71 -14.37 12.25 -3.55
C MET A 71 -13.71 12.70 -2.25
N ASN A 72 -14.12 13.83 -1.71
CA ASN A 72 -13.66 14.41 -0.45
C ASN A 72 -12.13 14.32 -0.27
N GLN A 73 -11.66 13.50 0.65
CA GLN A 73 -10.23 13.38 0.98
C GLN A 73 -9.38 12.87 -0.20
N GLN A 74 -9.88 11.99 -1.07
CA GLN A 74 -9.11 11.48 -2.22
C GLN A 74 -8.90 12.59 -3.26
N THR A 75 -9.94 13.38 -3.54
CA THR A 75 -9.82 14.54 -4.42
C THR A 75 -8.85 15.58 -3.87
N LEU A 76 -8.88 15.81 -2.54
CA LEU A 76 -7.94 16.69 -1.88
C LEU A 76 -6.49 16.16 -2.03
N ALA A 77 -6.28 14.88 -1.78
CA ALA A 77 -4.97 14.24 -1.90
C ALA A 77 -4.38 14.37 -3.32
N GLU A 78 -5.21 14.13 -4.34
CA GLU A 78 -4.82 14.25 -5.75
C GLU A 78 -4.54 15.69 -6.16
N ALA A 79 -5.32 16.64 -5.66
CA ALA A 79 -5.17 18.06 -5.94
C ALA A 79 -3.93 18.65 -5.24
N MET A 80 -3.68 18.29 -3.99
CA MET A 80 -2.47 18.69 -3.26
C MET A 80 -1.19 18.16 -3.90
N PHE A 81 -1.28 17.02 -4.56
CA PHE A 81 -0.14 16.37 -5.19
C PHE A 81 -0.45 16.13 -6.66
N LYS A 82 0.09 16.94 -7.58
CA LYS A 82 0.02 16.65 -9.02
C LYS A 82 0.63 15.26 -9.27
N ARG A 83 -0.23 14.24 -9.22
CA ARG A 83 0.17 12.84 -9.34
C ARG A 83 0.77 12.63 -10.73
N LYS A 84 2.03 12.23 -10.77
CA LYS A 84 2.63 11.78 -12.03
C LYS A 84 1.95 10.45 -12.35
N TRP A 85 1.24 10.34 -13.46
CA TRP A 85 0.42 9.19 -13.85
C TRP A 85 1.17 7.83 -13.80
N PHE A 86 2.49 7.85 -13.97
CA PHE A 86 3.35 6.66 -13.92
C PHE A 86 3.88 6.32 -12.52
N ASN A 87 3.52 7.10 -11.48
CA ASN A 87 3.97 6.81 -10.12
C ASN A 87 2.86 6.11 -9.32
N PRO A 88 2.94 4.78 -9.11
CA PRO A 88 1.91 4.04 -8.41
C PRO A 88 2.01 4.14 -6.88
N PHE A 89 3.12 4.67 -6.33
CA PHE A 89 3.32 4.73 -4.88
C PHE A 89 2.45 5.79 -4.22
N PRO A 90 1.71 5.43 -3.15
CA PRO A 90 0.90 6.37 -2.39
C PRO A 90 1.78 7.42 -1.71
N LYS A 91 1.28 8.65 -1.62
CA LYS A 91 1.96 9.78 -0.96
C LYS A 91 1.37 10.11 0.40
N PHE A 92 0.20 9.57 0.68
CA PHE A 92 -0.57 9.78 1.89
C PHE A 92 -0.95 8.43 2.47
N LYS A 93 -1.01 8.36 3.79
CA LYS A 93 -1.60 7.22 4.49
C LYS A 93 -2.96 7.64 5.01
N PHE A 94 -3.98 6.85 4.74
CA PHE A 94 -5.30 7.05 5.29
C PHE A 94 -5.53 6.12 6.47
N THR A 95 -6.26 6.59 7.48
CA THR A 95 -6.65 5.78 8.63
C THR A 95 -8.05 6.16 9.11
N GLU A 96 -8.87 5.16 9.36
CA GLU A 96 -10.18 5.32 9.99
C GLU A 96 -10.09 5.31 11.53
N ARG A 97 -8.88 5.11 12.06
CA ARG A 97 -8.62 4.90 13.48
C ARG A 97 -8.06 6.17 14.13
N PRO A 98 -8.79 6.79 15.07
CA PRO A 98 -8.31 7.96 15.81
C PRO A 98 -7.07 7.69 16.68
N ASP A 99 -6.90 6.46 17.18
CA ASP A 99 -5.71 6.07 17.95
C ASP A 99 -4.43 6.12 17.10
N THR A 100 -4.49 5.64 15.86
CA THR A 100 -3.38 5.71 14.90
C THR A 100 -3.05 7.16 14.52
N ALA A 101 -4.08 7.97 14.24
CA ALA A 101 -3.89 9.38 13.91
C ALA A 101 -3.21 10.14 15.07
N VAL A 102 -3.66 9.89 16.30
CA VAL A 102 -3.07 10.48 17.52
C VAL A 102 -1.61 10.04 17.71
N ALA A 103 -1.29 8.76 17.53
CA ALA A 103 0.10 8.29 17.61
C ALA A 103 0.99 9.02 16.59
N CYS A 104 0.52 9.17 15.35
CA CYS A 104 1.24 9.92 14.31
C CYS A 104 1.41 11.41 14.64
N LEU A 105 0.42 12.06 15.27
CA LEU A 105 0.55 13.45 15.74
C LEU A 105 1.66 13.58 16.78
N LEU A 106 1.72 12.65 17.73
CA LEU A 106 2.75 12.65 18.78
C LEU A 106 4.15 12.40 18.22
N GLU A 107 4.26 11.77 17.04
CA GLU A 107 5.51 11.63 16.28
C GLU A 107 5.87 12.89 15.46
N GLY A 108 5.04 13.94 15.49
CA GLY A 108 5.25 15.20 14.76
C GLY A 108 4.73 15.20 13.32
N LYS A 109 3.87 14.24 12.96
CA LYS A 109 3.20 14.23 11.65
C LYS A 109 2.01 15.20 11.65
N VAL A 110 1.60 15.61 10.46
CA VAL A 110 0.40 16.43 10.21
C VAL A 110 -0.75 15.51 9.83
N ILE A 111 -1.90 15.74 10.42
CA ILE A 111 -3.14 15.01 10.12
C ILE A 111 -4.13 15.98 9.47
N ILE A 112 -4.72 15.59 8.36
CA ILE A 112 -5.78 16.33 7.69
C ILE A 112 -7.06 15.54 7.81
N LEU A 113 -8.09 16.17 8.37
CA LEU A 113 -9.46 15.69 8.40
C LEU A 113 -10.26 16.47 7.36
N VAL A 114 -11.09 15.80 6.60
CA VAL A 114 -11.96 16.40 5.60
C VAL A 114 -13.40 16.06 5.96
N ASP A 115 -14.29 17.02 5.91
CA ASP A 115 -15.70 16.78 6.18
C ASP A 115 -16.29 15.81 5.16
N ASN A 116 -17.32 15.08 5.57
CA ASN A 116 -17.91 13.98 4.80
C ASN A 116 -16.92 12.82 4.48
N SER A 117 -15.86 12.64 5.29
CA SER A 117 -14.88 11.57 5.13
C SER A 117 -14.63 10.84 6.44
N PRO A 118 -14.85 9.52 6.49
CA PRO A 118 -14.67 8.73 7.71
C PRO A 118 -13.22 8.32 7.95
N SER A 119 -12.26 9.02 7.38
CA SER A 119 -10.83 8.75 7.61
C SER A 119 -9.97 10.00 7.63
N ALA A 120 -8.84 9.90 8.28
CA ALA A 120 -7.83 10.94 8.41
C ALA A 120 -6.68 10.69 7.42
N MET A 121 -6.16 11.75 6.83
CA MET A 121 -4.98 11.73 5.95
C MET A 121 -3.75 12.09 6.75
N ILE A 122 -2.72 11.25 6.71
CA ILE A 122 -1.47 11.38 7.47
C ILE A 122 -0.34 11.82 6.55
N LEU A 123 0.45 12.78 7.00
CA LEU A 123 1.59 13.41 6.29
C LEU A 123 2.76 13.70 7.25
N PRO A 124 4.01 13.59 6.80
CA PRO A 124 4.50 12.91 5.63
C PRO A 124 4.48 11.40 5.83
N THR A 125 4.50 10.61 4.77
CA THR A 125 4.56 9.16 4.87
C THR A 125 5.73 8.59 4.08
N SER A 126 6.45 7.67 4.71
CA SER A 126 7.51 6.86 4.13
C SER A 126 6.99 5.47 3.73
N ILE A 127 7.81 4.68 3.04
CA ILE A 127 7.46 3.30 2.71
C ILE A 127 7.22 2.45 3.96
N LEU A 128 8.00 2.66 5.03
CA LEU A 128 7.83 1.94 6.29
C LEU A 128 6.50 2.29 6.96
N ASP A 129 6.12 3.57 6.97
CA ASP A 129 4.82 4.00 7.50
C ASP A 129 3.65 3.33 6.77
N MET A 130 3.81 3.03 5.48
CA MET A 130 2.78 2.35 4.69
C MET A 130 2.66 0.86 5.00
N ILE A 131 3.76 0.21 5.38
CA ILE A 131 3.80 -1.22 5.72
C ILE A 131 3.35 -1.44 7.18
N GLU A 132 3.58 -0.48 8.06
CA GLU A 132 3.20 -0.57 9.48
C GLU A 132 1.69 -0.51 9.67
N GLU A 133 1.19 -1.36 10.58
CA GLU A 133 -0.21 -1.39 10.98
C GLU A 133 -0.36 -0.92 12.44
N ALA A 134 -1.48 -0.24 12.72
CA ALA A 134 -1.80 0.25 14.05
C ALA A 134 -1.84 -0.84 15.12
N ASN A 135 -2.21 -2.06 14.75
CA ASN A 135 -2.29 -3.17 15.69
C ASN A 135 -0.92 -3.58 16.25
N ASP A 136 0.17 -3.31 15.54
CA ASP A 136 1.53 -3.66 15.97
C ASP A 136 1.91 -2.95 17.29
N TYR A 137 1.33 -1.77 17.54
CA TYR A 137 1.57 -1.00 18.77
C TYR A 137 0.81 -1.54 20.00
N TYR A 138 -0.18 -2.41 19.79
CA TYR A 138 -0.95 -3.00 20.89
C TYR A 138 -0.39 -4.32 21.40
N PHE A 139 0.59 -4.90 20.68
CA PHE A 139 1.23 -6.13 21.10
C PHE A 139 2.46 -5.85 22.00
N PRO A 140 2.87 -6.82 22.83
CA PRO A 140 4.13 -6.75 23.54
C PRO A 140 5.29 -6.50 22.56
N THR A 141 6.33 -5.79 23.02
CA THR A 141 7.44 -5.29 22.17
C THR A 141 8.03 -6.37 21.25
N VAL A 142 8.25 -7.57 21.79
CA VAL A 142 8.81 -8.71 21.01
C VAL A 142 7.87 -9.12 19.88
N THR A 143 6.58 -9.25 20.16
CA THR A 143 5.57 -9.65 19.16
C THR A 143 5.38 -8.55 18.12
N GLY A 144 5.32 -7.28 18.53
CA GLY A 144 5.23 -6.15 17.61
C GLY A 144 6.43 -6.07 16.67
N MET A 145 7.66 -6.25 17.20
CA MET A 145 8.87 -6.30 16.38
C MET A 145 8.84 -7.48 15.39
N TYR A 146 8.46 -8.67 15.86
CA TYR A 146 8.33 -9.84 14.99
C TYR A 146 7.35 -9.59 13.83
N LEU A 147 6.18 -8.99 14.10
CA LEU A 147 5.19 -8.68 13.07
C LEU A 147 5.70 -7.65 12.06
N LYS A 148 6.40 -6.60 12.51
CA LYS A 148 7.03 -5.60 11.62
C LYS A 148 8.08 -6.24 10.70
N VAL A 149 8.96 -7.07 11.25
CA VAL A 149 9.98 -7.78 10.47
C VAL A 149 9.33 -8.76 9.49
N SER A 150 8.33 -9.52 9.93
CA SER A 150 7.61 -10.46 9.07
C SER A 150 6.92 -9.74 7.90
N ARG A 151 6.29 -8.59 8.12
CA ARG A 151 5.70 -7.80 7.03
C ARG A 151 6.75 -7.27 6.07
N ALA A 152 7.88 -6.79 6.56
CA ALA A 152 8.98 -6.35 5.69
C ALA A 152 9.49 -7.49 4.81
N ILE A 153 9.70 -8.68 5.37
CA ILE A 153 10.10 -9.88 4.63
C ILE A 153 9.03 -10.25 3.60
N ILE A 154 7.76 -10.32 3.99
CA ILE A 154 6.64 -10.64 3.09
C ILE A 154 6.56 -9.63 1.95
N THR A 155 6.75 -8.34 2.23
CA THR A 155 6.76 -7.28 1.20
C THR A 155 7.88 -7.48 0.19
N ILE A 156 9.08 -7.81 0.65
CA ILE A 156 10.23 -8.13 -0.22
C ILE A 156 9.92 -9.38 -1.06
N LEU A 157 9.45 -10.46 -0.43
CA LEU A 157 9.10 -11.69 -1.13
C LEU A 157 7.99 -11.45 -2.16
N THR A 158 7.02 -10.59 -1.88
CA THR A 158 5.95 -10.24 -2.83
C THR A 158 6.50 -9.68 -4.14
N VAL A 159 7.59 -8.91 -4.10
CA VAL A 159 8.20 -8.30 -5.29
C VAL A 159 9.17 -9.25 -6.00
N PHE A 160 9.99 -9.97 -5.25
CA PHE A 160 11.16 -10.67 -5.80
C PHE A 160 10.94 -12.16 -6.06
N MET A 161 9.97 -12.81 -5.40
CA MET A 161 9.80 -14.26 -5.43
C MET A 161 9.59 -14.81 -6.86
N THR A 162 8.65 -14.27 -7.60
CA THR A 162 8.33 -14.77 -8.95
C THR A 162 9.41 -14.44 -9.99
N PRO A 163 10.05 -13.24 -10.02
CA PRO A 163 11.18 -12.99 -10.91
C PRO A 163 12.41 -13.85 -10.60
N VAL A 164 12.72 -14.09 -9.33
CA VAL A 164 13.82 -14.97 -8.93
C VAL A 164 13.54 -16.41 -9.37
N TYR A 165 12.31 -16.89 -9.22
CA TYR A 165 11.93 -18.20 -9.71
C TYR A 165 12.04 -18.30 -11.23
N LEU A 166 11.70 -17.23 -11.98
CA LEU A 166 11.79 -17.21 -13.45
C LEU A 166 13.24 -17.30 -13.97
N MET A 167 14.23 -16.78 -13.23
CA MET A 167 15.64 -16.85 -13.61
C MET A 167 16.17 -18.29 -13.76
N ASN A 168 15.37 -19.26 -13.47
CA ASN A 168 15.65 -20.68 -13.45
C ASN A 168 16.92 -21.02 -12.67
N PRO A 169 16.74 -21.54 -11.56
CA PRO A 169 17.75 -21.69 -10.54
C PRO A 169 18.60 -22.92 -10.73
N SER A 170 19.47 -22.93 -11.74
CA SER A 170 20.61 -23.84 -11.76
C SER A 170 21.55 -23.68 -10.56
N TRP A 171 21.35 -22.60 -9.78
CA TRP A 171 22.05 -22.29 -8.54
C TRP A 171 21.23 -22.64 -7.27
N ILE A 172 20.01 -23.18 -7.42
CA ILE A 172 19.28 -23.70 -6.25
C ILE A 172 20.10 -24.79 -5.61
N PRO A 173 20.46 -24.66 -4.30
CA PRO A 173 21.08 -25.75 -3.59
C PRO A 173 20.22 -27.03 -3.68
N SER A 174 20.86 -28.20 -3.79
CA SER A 174 20.16 -29.49 -3.91
C SER A 174 19.07 -29.72 -2.83
N MET A 175 19.22 -29.06 -1.70
CA MET A 175 18.21 -29.03 -0.63
C MET A 175 16.85 -28.46 -1.06
N PHE A 176 16.83 -27.55 -2.05
CA PHE A 176 15.63 -26.88 -2.57
C PHE A 176 15.25 -27.37 -3.98
N GLU A 177 15.87 -28.41 -4.50
CA GLU A 177 15.57 -28.96 -5.82
C GLU A 177 14.11 -29.37 -6.01
N PHE A 178 13.39 -29.63 -4.91
CA PHE A 178 11.95 -29.89 -4.91
C PHE A 178 11.12 -28.70 -5.39
N THR A 179 11.67 -27.49 -5.43
CA THR A 179 11.00 -26.28 -5.91
C THR A 179 11.15 -26.08 -7.42
N ALA A 180 12.04 -26.83 -8.08
CA ALA A 180 12.24 -26.75 -9.52
C ALA A 180 11.04 -27.27 -10.29
N VAL A 181 10.82 -26.72 -11.50
CA VAL A 181 9.74 -27.16 -12.39
C VAL A 181 9.96 -28.63 -12.76
N ARG A 182 8.98 -29.48 -12.45
CA ARG A 182 9.02 -30.92 -12.74
C ARG A 182 8.42 -31.25 -14.10
N ASP A 183 7.32 -30.60 -14.44
CA ASP A 183 6.58 -30.87 -15.65
C ASP A 183 6.86 -29.81 -16.71
N VAL A 184 7.30 -30.22 -17.88
CA VAL A 184 7.51 -29.34 -19.01
C VAL A 184 6.17 -29.09 -19.69
N ILE A 185 5.64 -27.89 -19.51
CA ILE A 185 4.38 -27.44 -20.15
C ILE A 185 4.74 -26.53 -21.33
N ASN A 186 3.93 -26.57 -22.37
CA ASN A 186 4.13 -25.76 -23.61
C ASN A 186 3.95 -24.24 -23.37
N VAL A 187 3.29 -23.83 -22.29
CA VAL A 187 3.10 -22.41 -21.95
C VAL A 187 4.35 -21.87 -21.26
N PRO A 188 5.01 -20.83 -21.80
CA PRO A 188 6.17 -20.22 -21.15
C PRO A 188 5.88 -19.77 -19.72
N LEU A 189 6.84 -19.98 -18.80
CA LEU A 189 6.68 -19.64 -17.37
C LEU A 189 6.25 -18.19 -17.14
N VAL A 190 6.85 -17.24 -17.87
CA VAL A 190 6.47 -15.83 -17.76
C VAL A 190 5.01 -15.59 -18.12
N LEU A 191 4.51 -16.27 -19.13
CA LEU A 191 3.11 -16.14 -19.55
C LEU A 191 2.16 -16.75 -18.51
N GLN A 192 2.54 -17.87 -17.88
CA GLN A 192 1.78 -18.46 -16.79
C GLN A 192 1.66 -17.46 -15.62
N PHE A 193 2.76 -16.81 -15.20
CA PHE A 193 2.72 -15.79 -14.16
C PHE A 193 1.84 -14.60 -14.52
N LEU A 194 1.95 -14.07 -15.76
CA LEU A 194 1.15 -12.93 -16.19
C LEU A 194 -0.35 -13.23 -16.26
N ILE A 195 -0.71 -14.42 -16.75
CA ILE A 195 -2.12 -14.86 -16.78
C ILE A 195 -2.67 -15.00 -15.36
N LEU A 196 -1.90 -15.61 -14.45
CA LEU A 196 -2.33 -15.77 -13.05
C LEU A 196 -2.47 -14.42 -12.33
N GLU A 197 -1.59 -13.45 -12.61
CA GLU A 197 -1.75 -12.08 -12.09
C GLU A 197 -3.08 -11.45 -12.53
N LEU A 198 -3.45 -11.64 -13.80
CA LEU A 198 -4.73 -11.16 -14.32
C LEU A 198 -5.92 -11.90 -13.70
N CYS A 199 -5.81 -13.22 -13.55
CA CYS A 199 -6.83 -14.03 -12.90
C CYS A 199 -7.06 -13.62 -11.43
N ILE A 200 -6.01 -13.39 -10.68
CA ILE A 200 -6.08 -12.93 -9.28
C ILE A 200 -6.75 -11.55 -9.19
N ASP A 201 -6.44 -10.63 -10.11
CA ASP A 201 -7.13 -9.34 -10.16
C ASP A 201 -8.61 -9.52 -10.53
N GLY A 202 -8.91 -10.40 -11.48
CA GLY A 202 -10.29 -10.74 -11.85
C GLY A 202 -11.09 -11.26 -10.65
N LEU A 203 -10.48 -12.14 -9.85
CA LEU A 203 -11.09 -12.64 -8.61
C LEU A 203 -11.31 -11.53 -7.58
N ARG A 204 -10.34 -10.63 -7.43
CA ARG A 204 -10.46 -9.49 -6.53
C ARG A 204 -11.59 -8.56 -6.96
N LEU A 205 -11.68 -8.22 -8.25
CA LEU A 205 -12.75 -7.38 -8.79
C LEU A 205 -14.11 -8.07 -8.66
N ALA A 206 -14.18 -9.38 -8.92
CA ALA A 206 -15.38 -10.16 -8.73
C ALA A 206 -15.83 -10.14 -7.25
N ALA A 207 -14.90 -10.29 -6.30
CA ALA A 207 -15.21 -10.25 -4.87
C ALA A 207 -15.77 -8.90 -4.42
N LEU A 208 -15.28 -7.78 -4.98
CA LEU A 208 -15.80 -6.43 -4.67
C LEU A 208 -17.23 -6.22 -5.17
N ASN A 209 -17.60 -6.84 -6.29
CA ASN A 209 -18.91 -6.67 -6.93
C ASN A 209 -19.92 -7.74 -6.53
N THR A 210 -19.50 -8.78 -5.79
CA THR A 210 -20.36 -9.91 -5.45
C THR A 210 -20.98 -9.70 -4.07
N PRO A 211 -22.31 -9.89 -3.91
CA PRO A 211 -22.96 -9.90 -2.61
C PRO A 211 -22.34 -10.95 -1.69
N SER A 212 -22.26 -10.65 -0.39
CA SER A 212 -21.63 -11.51 0.62
C SER A 212 -22.12 -12.97 0.62
N MET A 213 -23.39 -13.20 0.26
CA MET A 213 -23.96 -14.53 0.16
C MET A 213 -23.34 -15.40 -0.94
N LEU A 214 -22.82 -14.79 -2.02
CA LEU A 214 -22.23 -15.48 -3.17
C LEU A 214 -20.69 -15.53 -3.12
N SER A 215 -20.06 -14.81 -2.18
CA SER A 215 -18.60 -14.75 -2.07
C SER A 215 -17.96 -16.11 -1.76
N THR A 216 -18.59 -16.91 -0.90
CA THR A 216 -18.11 -18.26 -0.56
C THR A 216 -18.20 -19.23 -1.75
N PRO A 217 -19.35 -19.39 -2.45
CA PRO A 217 -19.42 -20.20 -3.67
C PRO A 217 -18.43 -19.75 -4.75
N LEU A 218 -18.26 -18.45 -4.96
CA LEU A 218 -17.29 -17.91 -5.93
C LEU A 218 -15.87 -18.33 -5.58
N SER A 219 -15.49 -18.25 -4.30
CA SER A 219 -14.15 -18.64 -3.85
C SER A 219 -13.89 -20.13 -4.05
N VAL A 220 -14.88 -20.99 -3.82
CA VAL A 220 -14.76 -22.44 -4.05
C VAL A 220 -14.61 -22.74 -5.54
N ILE A 221 -15.44 -22.15 -6.40
CA ILE A 221 -15.35 -22.32 -7.86
C ILE A 221 -13.99 -21.83 -8.37
N ALA A 222 -13.54 -20.65 -7.90
CA ALA A 222 -12.24 -20.10 -8.28
C ALA A 222 -11.09 -21.03 -7.86
N GLY A 223 -11.13 -21.59 -6.65
CA GLY A 223 -10.15 -22.55 -6.16
C GLY A 223 -10.10 -23.84 -7.01
N LEU A 224 -11.24 -24.39 -7.41
CA LEU A 224 -11.30 -25.57 -8.25
C LEU A 224 -10.87 -25.28 -9.69
N VAL A 225 -11.40 -24.22 -10.30
CA VAL A 225 -11.14 -23.91 -11.72
C VAL A 225 -9.71 -23.44 -11.93
N LEU A 226 -9.25 -22.46 -11.15
CA LEU A 226 -7.88 -21.90 -11.29
C LEU A 226 -6.83 -22.77 -10.61
N GLY A 227 -7.19 -23.55 -9.60
CA GLY A 227 -6.25 -24.45 -8.92
C GLY A 227 -6.15 -25.80 -9.63
N GLU A 228 -7.11 -26.65 -9.40
CA GLU A 228 -7.02 -28.06 -9.80
C GLU A 228 -7.17 -28.27 -11.32
N PHE A 229 -8.21 -27.74 -11.94
CA PHE A 229 -8.45 -27.97 -13.37
C PHE A 229 -7.42 -27.29 -14.27
N ALA A 230 -6.91 -26.13 -13.89
CA ALA A 230 -5.90 -25.41 -14.68
C ALA A 230 -4.54 -26.15 -14.71
N VAL A 231 -4.18 -26.82 -13.63
CA VAL A 231 -2.99 -27.69 -13.57
C VAL A 231 -3.24 -28.99 -14.31
N GLN A 232 -4.38 -29.67 -14.07
CA GLN A 232 -4.72 -30.93 -14.75
C GLN A 232 -4.84 -30.77 -16.27
N SER A 233 -5.29 -29.63 -16.75
CA SER A 233 -5.38 -29.32 -18.20
C SER A 233 -4.04 -28.94 -18.84
N GLY A 234 -2.95 -28.84 -18.06
CA GLY A 234 -1.61 -28.54 -18.56
C GLY A 234 -1.41 -27.06 -18.92
N TRP A 235 -2.21 -26.15 -18.38
CA TRP A 235 -2.03 -24.70 -18.57
C TRP A 235 -0.99 -24.10 -17.63
N PHE A 236 -0.93 -24.60 -16.40
CA PHE A 236 -0.02 -24.10 -15.36
C PHE A 236 0.71 -25.22 -14.68
N ASN A 237 1.98 -24.96 -14.34
CA ASN A 237 2.76 -25.81 -13.46
C ASN A 237 2.25 -25.70 -12.01
N SER A 238 2.27 -26.78 -11.26
CA SER A 238 1.88 -26.77 -9.84
C SER A 238 2.76 -25.86 -9.01
N GLU A 239 4.05 -25.77 -9.31
CA GLU A 239 5.00 -24.88 -8.66
C GLU A 239 4.67 -23.40 -8.91
N VAL A 240 4.34 -23.04 -10.16
CA VAL A 240 3.91 -21.68 -10.51
C VAL A 240 2.65 -21.29 -9.75
N MET A 241 1.69 -22.21 -9.66
CA MET A 241 0.46 -21.99 -8.87
C MET A 241 0.76 -21.76 -7.39
N LEU A 242 1.68 -22.53 -6.80
CA LEU A 242 2.09 -22.39 -5.41
C LEU A 242 2.73 -21.00 -5.16
N TYR A 243 3.67 -20.58 -6.00
CA TYR A 243 4.30 -19.26 -5.86
C TYR A 243 3.32 -18.11 -6.03
N MET A 244 2.40 -18.23 -6.99
CA MET A 244 1.38 -17.20 -7.19
C MET A 244 0.35 -17.17 -6.07
N ALA A 245 -0.01 -18.31 -5.50
CA ALA A 245 -0.86 -18.36 -4.31
C ALA A 245 -0.20 -17.65 -3.12
N PHE A 246 1.10 -17.90 -2.88
CA PHE A 246 1.87 -17.20 -1.85
C PHE A 246 1.87 -15.68 -2.10
N VAL A 247 2.20 -15.26 -3.31
CA VAL A 247 2.22 -13.84 -3.70
C VAL A 247 0.85 -13.17 -3.53
N ALA A 248 -0.24 -13.86 -3.88
CA ALA A 248 -1.59 -13.37 -3.69
C ALA A 248 -1.91 -13.14 -2.20
N VAL A 249 -1.62 -14.15 -1.35
CA VAL A 249 -1.79 -14.03 0.10
C VAL A 249 -0.91 -12.91 0.65
N ALA A 250 0.36 -12.86 0.26
CA ALA A 250 1.31 -11.82 0.66
C ALA A 250 0.84 -10.41 0.29
N ASN A 251 0.21 -10.24 -0.87
CA ASN A 251 -0.35 -8.96 -1.29
C ASN A 251 -1.56 -8.54 -0.43
N TYR A 252 -2.34 -9.50 0.08
CA TYR A 252 -3.44 -9.21 1.02
C TYR A 252 -2.97 -8.84 2.43
N THR A 253 -1.73 -9.12 2.80
CA THR A 253 -1.17 -8.70 4.09
C THR A 253 -0.80 -7.22 4.13
N GLN A 254 -0.79 -6.54 2.98
CA GLN A 254 -0.48 -5.11 2.91
C GLN A 254 -1.63 -4.29 3.51
N PRO A 255 -1.37 -3.47 4.54
CA PRO A 255 -2.42 -2.67 5.19
C PRO A 255 -2.95 -1.54 4.28
N ASN A 256 -2.16 -1.13 3.29
CA ASN A 256 -2.53 -0.10 2.33
C ASN A 256 -2.76 -0.72 0.95
N PHE A 257 -3.98 -0.56 0.43
CA PHE A 257 -4.41 -1.13 -0.84
C PHE A 257 -3.62 -0.58 -2.05
N GLU A 258 -3.36 0.73 -2.08
CA GLU A 258 -2.58 1.38 -3.14
C GLU A 258 -1.13 0.88 -3.14
N MET A 259 -0.55 0.67 -1.94
CA MET A 259 0.79 0.11 -1.79
C MET A 259 0.87 -1.31 -2.35
N GLY A 260 -0.17 -2.14 -2.13
CA GLY A 260 -0.26 -3.47 -2.71
C GLY A 260 -0.18 -3.45 -4.24
N TYR A 261 -0.89 -2.53 -4.90
CA TYR A 261 -0.78 -2.35 -6.34
C TYR A 261 0.56 -1.78 -6.80
N ALA A 262 1.15 -0.84 -6.05
CA ALA A 262 2.48 -0.33 -6.35
C ALA A 262 3.53 -1.45 -6.37
N LEU A 263 3.51 -2.32 -5.37
CA LEU A 263 4.39 -3.51 -5.30
C LEU A 263 4.13 -4.48 -6.46
N LYS A 264 2.86 -4.69 -6.81
CA LYS A 264 2.48 -5.51 -7.96
C LYS A 264 3.06 -4.96 -9.27
N PHE A 265 2.94 -3.65 -9.54
CA PHE A 265 3.52 -3.04 -10.74
C PHE A 265 5.04 -3.18 -10.77
N MET A 266 5.72 -3.01 -9.64
CA MET A 266 7.18 -3.22 -9.56
C MET A 266 7.54 -4.68 -9.85
N ARG A 267 6.78 -5.66 -9.31
CA ARG A 267 6.96 -7.08 -9.63
C ARG A 267 6.76 -7.37 -11.10
N LEU A 268 5.69 -6.84 -11.73
CA LEU A 268 5.42 -7.06 -13.16
C LEU A 268 6.54 -6.52 -14.06
N ILE A 269 7.04 -5.31 -13.75
CA ILE A 269 8.18 -4.73 -14.48
C ILE A 269 9.41 -5.62 -14.33
N LEU A 270 9.71 -6.05 -13.10
CA LEU A 270 10.84 -6.91 -12.82
C LEU A 270 10.71 -8.27 -13.51
N LEU A 271 9.51 -8.87 -13.50
CA LEU A 271 9.22 -10.14 -14.15
C LEU A 271 9.44 -10.06 -15.68
N VAL A 272 8.92 -9.01 -16.34
CA VAL A 272 9.07 -8.82 -17.78
C VAL A 272 10.54 -8.56 -18.15
N LEU A 273 11.25 -7.73 -17.40
CA LEU A 273 12.69 -7.47 -17.64
C LEU A 273 13.51 -8.76 -17.48
N THR A 274 13.22 -9.55 -16.44
CA THR A 274 13.87 -10.85 -16.22
C THR A 274 13.55 -11.84 -17.34
N ALA A 275 12.32 -11.86 -17.85
CA ALA A 275 11.92 -12.74 -18.94
C ALA A 275 12.66 -12.43 -20.26
N VAL A 276 12.99 -11.16 -20.52
CA VAL A 276 13.62 -10.72 -21.77
C VAL A 276 15.14 -10.78 -21.72
N LEU A 277 15.74 -10.45 -20.57
CA LEU A 277 17.20 -10.25 -20.42
C LEU A 277 17.82 -11.15 -19.35
N ASP A 278 17.09 -12.16 -18.86
CA ASP A 278 17.53 -13.06 -17.81
C ASP A 278 18.07 -12.30 -16.57
N TRP A 279 19.20 -12.76 -16.04
CA TRP A 279 19.80 -12.18 -14.85
C TRP A 279 20.21 -10.70 -15.01
N ILE A 280 20.57 -10.27 -16.23
CA ILE A 280 20.85 -8.86 -16.52
C ILE A 280 19.57 -8.03 -16.36
N GLY A 281 18.45 -8.54 -16.87
CA GLY A 281 17.13 -7.92 -16.72
C GLY A 281 16.69 -7.82 -15.26
N PHE A 282 16.98 -8.85 -14.48
CA PHE A 282 16.72 -8.83 -13.03
C PHE A 282 17.52 -7.74 -12.33
N LEU A 283 18.83 -7.63 -12.59
CA LEU A 283 19.68 -6.59 -11.99
C LEU A 283 19.24 -5.18 -12.41
N LEU A 284 18.93 -4.97 -13.69
CA LEU A 284 18.41 -3.70 -14.18
C LEU A 284 17.06 -3.34 -13.55
N GLY A 285 16.19 -4.31 -13.40
CA GLY A 285 14.90 -4.14 -12.73
C GLY A 285 15.06 -3.78 -11.25
N CYS A 286 15.96 -4.44 -10.53
CA CYS A 286 16.30 -4.11 -9.15
C CYS A 286 16.84 -2.67 -9.03
N LEU A 287 17.77 -2.30 -9.92
CA LEU A 287 18.31 -0.95 -9.98
C LEU A 287 17.21 0.08 -10.28
N PHE A 288 16.32 -0.21 -11.23
CA PHE A 288 15.17 0.63 -11.55
C PHE A 288 14.27 0.86 -10.32
N ILE A 289 13.89 -0.22 -9.61
CA ILE A 289 13.06 -0.14 -8.40
C ILE A 289 13.77 0.71 -7.33
N LEU A 290 15.05 0.47 -7.09
CA LEU A 290 15.85 1.21 -6.11
C LEU A 290 15.92 2.71 -6.47
N CYS A 291 16.28 3.03 -7.72
CA CYS A 291 16.30 4.41 -8.21
C CYS A 291 14.92 5.06 -8.08
N PHE A 292 13.85 4.33 -8.46
CA PHE A 292 12.50 4.84 -8.37
C PHE A 292 12.11 5.19 -6.93
N LEU A 293 12.45 4.35 -5.94
CA LEU A 293 12.20 4.60 -4.53
C LEU A 293 13.03 5.78 -3.97
N ILE A 294 14.29 5.93 -4.39
CA ILE A 294 15.17 7.02 -3.95
C ILE A 294 14.70 8.36 -4.52
N PHE A 295 14.37 8.41 -5.82
CA PHE A 295 13.90 9.64 -6.47
C PHE A 295 12.45 9.99 -6.16
N ASN A 296 11.71 9.07 -5.54
CA ASN A 296 10.36 9.31 -5.10
C ASN A 296 10.37 10.16 -3.81
N LYS A 297 10.12 11.47 -3.93
CA LYS A 297 10.12 12.39 -2.78
C LYS A 297 8.78 12.41 -2.07
N THR A 298 8.82 12.49 -0.74
CA THR A 298 7.66 12.78 0.13
C THR A 298 7.26 14.25 0.05
N LEU A 299 6.16 14.64 0.68
CA LEU A 299 5.72 16.03 0.72
C LEU A 299 6.72 16.96 1.47
N SER A 300 7.48 16.41 2.41
CA SER A 300 8.55 17.11 3.11
C SER A 300 9.87 17.21 2.32
N GLY A 301 9.88 16.83 1.02
CA GLY A 301 11.10 16.83 0.21
C GLY A 301 12.09 15.69 0.55
N ARG A 302 11.84 14.92 1.60
CA ARG A 302 12.67 13.76 2.00
C ARG A 302 12.43 12.57 1.07
N ASN A 303 13.41 11.69 0.97
CA ASN A 303 13.27 10.47 0.17
C ASN A 303 12.22 9.53 0.76
N TYR A 304 11.50 8.79 -0.09
CA TYR A 304 10.46 7.85 0.32
C TYR A 304 10.99 6.69 1.18
N LEU A 305 12.30 6.36 1.02
CA LEU A 305 13.03 5.36 1.81
C LEU A 305 13.53 5.87 3.16
N ASN A 306 13.10 7.05 3.65
CA ASN A 306 13.64 7.65 4.87
C ASN A 306 13.41 6.74 6.09
N ILE A 307 14.38 5.85 6.30
CA ILE A 307 14.44 4.91 7.42
C ILE A 307 14.94 5.72 8.63
N LYS A 308 14.05 6.29 9.39
CA LYS A 308 14.35 6.65 10.77
C LYS A 308 14.35 5.34 11.57
N LEU A 309 15.51 4.76 11.75
CA LEU A 309 15.74 3.79 12.83
C LEU A 309 15.71 4.60 14.14
N ASN A 310 14.57 4.62 14.80
CA ASN A 310 14.46 5.06 16.19
C ASN A 310 14.79 3.90 17.10
#